data_0dcd36fd6add6707af06cc33d10cb69f
#
_entry.id   0dcd36fd6add6707af06cc33d10cb69f
#
_cell.length_a   1.000
_cell.length_b   1.000
_cell.length_c   1.000
_cell.angle_alpha   90.00
_cell.angle_beta   90.00
_cell.angle_gamma   90.00
#
_symmetry.space_group_name_H-M   'P 1'
#
loop_
_entity.id
_entity.type
_entity.pdbx_description
1 polymer ?
#
loop_
_entity_poly.entity_id
_entity_poly.type
_entity_poly.pdbx_seq_one_letter_code
_entity_poly.pdbx_strand_id
1 'polypeptide(L)'
;MRVVTWNLWWRYGPWEARRKAILAVLRELRPDAVGLQEVWDTRDSGGENLAGWLAGELGMHWAWGASHDPGFWQRRLGDPTVGIGNAVLSRWPVGEHAVLPLPAGDGDGGRLALYAGLDAPGHRVPFFTVHLSSATDASAVRCQQVTALAEFVAQRGGDGPFPPVVTGDFNAWPDSDEVRLFGGYRTAPPVPGQVLIDAWDFAEPGAPSATWDLRNPYVAGTFGPSVRIDYVFVEPTGRGGLGHVRGVRRAGDGPVGGVWPTDHAAVVVDLSDELTVPSD
;
A
#
# COMPACT_ATOMS: atom_id res chain seq x y z
N MET A 1 13.01 2.60 10.50
CA MET A 1 12.55 1.96 9.23
C MET A 1 11.60 2.90 8.50
N ARG A 2 11.84 3.18 7.20
CA ARG A 2 10.95 3.99 6.35
C ARG A 2 10.07 3.10 5.49
N VAL A 3 8.75 3.24 5.64
CA VAL A 3 7.72 2.52 4.90
C VAL A 3 7.04 3.47 3.91
N VAL A 4 6.75 2.98 2.71
CA VAL A 4 5.99 3.73 1.69
C VAL A 4 4.85 2.85 1.19
N THR A 5 3.67 3.42 1.02
CA THR A 5 2.61 2.84 0.18
C THR A 5 2.33 3.74 -0.99
N TRP A 6 2.13 3.16 -2.18
CA TRP A 6 1.87 3.93 -3.37
C TRP A 6 1.12 3.15 -4.45
N ASN A 7 -0.03 3.64 -4.89
CA ASN A 7 -0.71 3.17 -6.08
C ASN A 7 0.00 3.75 -7.32
N LEU A 8 0.41 2.89 -8.25
CA LEU A 8 1.24 3.26 -9.41
C LEU A 8 0.44 3.51 -10.70
N TRP A 9 -0.89 3.44 -10.64
CA TRP A 9 -1.78 3.75 -11.75
C TRP A 9 -1.48 2.94 -13.03
N TRP A 10 -1.14 1.68 -12.86
CA TRP A 10 -0.92 0.69 -13.92
C TRP A 10 -0.21 1.26 -15.17
N ARG A 11 -0.74 1.01 -16.38
CA ARG A 11 -0.25 1.56 -17.66
C ARG A 11 -1.10 2.72 -18.19
N TYR A 12 -1.83 3.41 -17.36
CA TYR A 12 -2.58 4.58 -17.79
C TYR A 12 -1.68 5.80 -18.05
N GLY A 13 -2.15 6.69 -18.93
CA GLY A 13 -1.42 7.91 -19.27
C GLY A 13 -0.03 7.65 -19.87
N PRO A 14 0.93 8.56 -19.69
CA PRO A 14 2.29 8.43 -20.24
C PRO A 14 3.17 7.52 -19.37
N TRP A 15 2.77 6.26 -19.19
CA TRP A 15 3.33 5.32 -18.22
C TRP A 15 4.85 5.11 -18.34
N GLU A 16 5.45 5.21 -19.53
CA GLU A 16 6.92 5.12 -19.73
C GLU A 16 7.67 6.29 -19.11
N ALA A 17 7.11 7.50 -19.20
CA ALA A 17 7.65 8.68 -18.53
C ALA A 17 7.38 8.61 -17.02
N ARG A 18 6.17 8.16 -16.62
CA ARG A 18 5.76 8.03 -15.23
C ARG A 18 6.65 7.05 -14.45
N ARG A 19 7.01 5.88 -15.04
CA ARG A 19 7.89 4.93 -14.32
C ARG A 19 9.25 5.53 -13.94
N LYS A 20 9.78 6.46 -14.75
CA LYS A 20 11.03 7.17 -14.44
C LYS A 20 10.82 8.20 -13.32
N ALA A 21 9.69 8.89 -13.32
CA ALA A 21 9.32 9.82 -12.25
C ALA A 21 9.07 9.08 -10.92
N ILE A 22 8.40 7.93 -10.95
CA ILE A 22 8.21 7.03 -9.79
C ILE A 22 9.57 6.62 -9.21
N LEU A 23 10.49 6.14 -10.07
CA LEU A 23 11.83 5.75 -9.65
C LEU A 23 12.60 6.92 -9.00
N ALA A 24 12.51 8.12 -9.56
CA ALA A 24 13.18 9.30 -9.02
C ALA A 24 12.67 9.63 -7.61
N VAL A 25 11.35 9.58 -7.38
CA VAL A 25 10.75 9.78 -6.05
C VAL A 25 11.23 8.70 -5.07
N LEU A 26 11.19 7.43 -5.46
CA LEU A 26 11.63 6.34 -4.57
C LEU A 26 13.13 6.43 -4.23
N ARG A 27 13.98 6.86 -5.17
CA ARG A 27 15.41 7.11 -4.91
C ARG A 27 15.63 8.24 -3.90
N GLU A 28 14.85 9.30 -3.98
CA GLU A 28 14.91 10.41 -3.02
C GLU A 28 14.42 9.97 -1.64
N LEU A 29 13.32 9.24 -1.57
CA LEU A 29 12.74 8.74 -0.33
C LEU A 29 13.63 7.75 0.40
N ARG A 30 14.39 6.93 -0.35
CA ARG A 30 15.22 5.84 0.20
C ARG A 30 14.46 4.95 1.17
N PRO A 31 13.33 4.33 0.74
CA PRO A 31 12.52 3.51 1.61
C PRO A 31 13.25 2.22 2.01
N ASP A 32 12.87 1.67 3.17
CA ASP A 32 13.28 0.33 3.60
C ASP A 32 12.30 -0.73 3.11
N ALA A 33 11.00 -0.40 3.09
CA ALA A 33 9.93 -1.26 2.58
C ALA A 33 8.90 -0.43 1.81
N VAL A 34 8.35 -0.99 0.72
CA VAL A 34 7.35 -0.32 -0.12
C VAL A 34 6.23 -1.29 -0.46
N GLY A 35 4.97 -0.91 -0.18
CA GLY A 35 3.78 -1.56 -0.68
C GLY A 35 3.28 -0.84 -1.94
N LEU A 36 3.18 -1.55 -3.04
CA LEU A 36 2.79 -1.02 -4.34
C LEU A 36 1.47 -1.63 -4.80
N GLN A 37 0.57 -0.80 -5.32
CA GLN A 37 -0.69 -1.21 -5.92
C GLN A 37 -0.69 -0.81 -7.40
N GLU A 38 -1.56 -1.44 -8.18
CA GLU A 38 -1.65 -1.26 -9.63
C GLU A 38 -0.31 -1.41 -10.38
N VAL A 39 0.48 -2.37 -9.95
CA VAL A 39 1.71 -2.75 -10.65
C VAL A 39 1.36 -3.55 -11.90
N TRP A 40 1.92 -3.18 -13.05
CA TRP A 40 1.75 -3.93 -14.29
C TRP A 40 2.79 -5.03 -14.44
N ASP A 41 2.39 -6.09 -15.15
CA ASP A 41 3.24 -7.24 -15.48
C ASP A 41 3.00 -7.67 -16.93
N THR A 42 4.10 -7.87 -17.69
CA THR A 42 4.08 -8.35 -19.07
C THR A 42 5.02 -9.52 -19.29
N ARG A 43 5.48 -10.18 -18.21
CA ARG A 43 6.43 -11.29 -18.31
C ARG A 43 5.90 -12.47 -19.11
N ASP A 44 4.60 -12.76 -19.04
CA ASP A 44 3.96 -13.84 -19.81
C ASP A 44 4.01 -13.60 -21.33
N SER A 45 4.18 -12.33 -21.75
CA SER A 45 4.38 -11.90 -23.14
C SER A 45 5.85 -11.57 -23.49
N GLY A 46 6.80 -11.99 -22.63
CA GLY A 46 8.24 -11.76 -22.85
C GLY A 46 8.76 -10.38 -22.43
N GLY A 47 7.93 -9.60 -21.73
CA GLY A 47 8.30 -8.29 -21.20
C GLY A 47 8.80 -8.34 -19.74
N GLU A 48 8.52 -7.29 -18.99
CA GLU A 48 8.99 -7.08 -17.62
C GLU A 48 7.83 -6.84 -16.63
N ASN A 49 8.13 -6.90 -15.34
CA ASN A 49 7.26 -6.47 -14.25
C ASN A 49 7.76 -5.13 -13.70
N LEU A 50 6.87 -4.15 -13.50
CA LEU A 50 7.27 -2.83 -13.01
C LEU A 50 7.97 -2.89 -11.65
N ALA A 51 7.48 -3.71 -10.71
CA ALA A 51 8.12 -3.84 -9.39
C ALA A 51 9.50 -4.50 -9.50
N GLY A 52 9.67 -5.53 -10.35
CA GLY A 52 10.95 -6.14 -10.61
C GLY A 52 11.96 -5.17 -11.23
N TRP A 53 11.50 -4.32 -12.16
CA TRP A 53 12.33 -3.25 -12.72
C TRP A 53 12.73 -2.22 -11.66
N LEU A 54 11.77 -1.72 -10.85
CA LEU A 54 12.05 -0.79 -9.75
C LEU A 54 13.02 -1.40 -8.74
N ALA A 55 12.83 -2.67 -8.37
CA ALA A 55 13.69 -3.38 -7.44
C ALA A 55 15.13 -3.45 -7.96
N GLY A 56 15.32 -3.78 -9.23
CA GLY A 56 16.65 -3.79 -9.88
C GLY A 56 17.33 -2.41 -9.85
N GLU A 57 16.60 -1.36 -10.18
CA GLU A 57 17.09 0.03 -10.19
C GLU A 57 17.40 0.59 -8.79
N LEU A 58 16.76 0.06 -7.74
CA LEU A 58 16.90 0.48 -6.35
C LEU A 58 17.85 -0.45 -5.54
N GLY A 59 18.24 -1.59 -6.10
CA GLY A 59 19.00 -2.61 -5.38
C GLY A 59 18.19 -3.26 -4.25
N MET A 60 16.89 -3.47 -4.46
CA MET A 60 15.97 -4.03 -3.47
C MET A 60 15.52 -5.45 -3.85
N HIS A 61 15.10 -6.21 -2.86
CA HIS A 61 14.35 -7.46 -3.03
C HIS A 61 12.87 -7.16 -3.29
N TRP A 62 12.13 -8.11 -3.85
CA TRP A 62 10.72 -7.90 -4.13
C TRP A 62 9.88 -9.18 -4.09
N ALA A 63 8.57 -9.02 -3.86
CA ALA A 63 7.54 -10.04 -3.99
C ALA A 63 6.40 -9.51 -4.84
N TRP A 64 5.68 -10.42 -5.51
CA TRP A 64 4.60 -10.12 -6.44
C TRP A 64 3.36 -10.96 -6.15
N GLY A 65 2.21 -10.31 -6.13
CA GLY A 65 0.88 -10.93 -6.11
C GLY A 65 0.09 -10.52 -7.35
N ALA A 66 -0.10 -11.47 -8.28
CA ALA A 66 -0.89 -11.24 -9.48
C ALA A 66 -2.39 -11.24 -9.17
N SER A 67 -3.16 -10.35 -9.81
CA SER A 67 -4.61 -10.48 -9.88
C SER A 67 -4.98 -11.80 -10.55
N HIS A 68 -5.93 -12.52 -9.98
CA HIS A 68 -6.46 -13.75 -10.57
C HIS A 68 -7.51 -13.47 -11.68
N ASP A 69 -8.03 -12.24 -11.76
CA ASP A 69 -8.94 -11.77 -12.81
C ASP A 69 -8.47 -10.41 -13.38
N PRO A 70 -7.45 -10.40 -14.24
CA PRO A 70 -6.98 -9.17 -14.89
C PRO A 70 -7.91 -8.68 -16.01
N GLY A 71 -8.89 -9.49 -16.44
CA GLY A 71 -9.70 -9.23 -17.63
C GLY A 71 -10.48 -7.91 -17.60
N PHE A 72 -10.94 -7.50 -16.41
CA PHE A 72 -11.59 -6.19 -16.25
C PHE A 72 -10.64 -5.04 -16.63
N TRP A 73 -9.41 -5.06 -16.12
CA TRP A 73 -8.37 -4.05 -16.35
C TRP A 73 -7.88 -4.08 -17.79
N GLN A 74 -7.65 -5.29 -18.33
CA GLN A 74 -7.21 -5.50 -19.70
C GLN A 74 -8.19 -4.92 -20.72
N ARG A 75 -9.50 -5.09 -20.50
CA ARG A 75 -10.53 -4.48 -21.37
C ARG A 75 -10.49 -2.95 -21.33
N ARG A 76 -10.22 -2.34 -20.18
CA ARG A 76 -10.11 -0.87 -20.04
C ARG A 76 -8.87 -0.31 -20.73
N LEU A 77 -7.77 -1.05 -20.77
CA LEU A 77 -6.55 -0.67 -21.46
C LEU A 77 -6.59 -1.03 -22.94
N GLY A 78 -7.41 -2.02 -23.33
CA GLY A 78 -7.43 -2.57 -24.69
C GLY A 78 -6.22 -3.49 -24.97
N ASP A 79 -5.53 -3.98 -23.94
CA ASP A 79 -4.35 -4.84 -24.06
C ASP A 79 -4.49 -6.09 -23.16
N PRO A 80 -4.77 -7.27 -23.73
CA PRO A 80 -4.94 -8.50 -22.97
C PRO A 80 -3.63 -9.10 -22.47
N THR A 81 -2.48 -8.56 -22.86
CA THR A 81 -1.16 -9.10 -22.49
C THR A 81 -0.61 -8.51 -21.19
N VAL A 82 -1.28 -7.48 -20.65
CA VAL A 82 -0.81 -6.77 -19.46
C VAL A 82 -1.54 -7.28 -18.21
N GLY A 83 -0.81 -7.95 -17.33
CA GLY A 83 -1.29 -8.30 -15.99
C GLY A 83 -1.28 -7.10 -15.03
N ILE A 84 -2.00 -7.25 -13.92
CA ILE A 84 -2.06 -6.28 -12.83
C ILE A 84 -1.96 -7.00 -11.48
N GLY A 85 -1.44 -6.33 -10.47
CA GLY A 85 -1.41 -6.84 -9.10
C GLY A 85 -0.75 -5.90 -8.12
N ASN A 86 -0.39 -6.44 -6.95
CA ASN A 86 0.30 -5.73 -5.90
C ASN A 86 1.73 -6.25 -5.75
N ALA A 87 2.65 -5.41 -5.28
CA ALA A 87 4.02 -5.82 -5.02
C ALA A 87 4.55 -5.23 -3.70
N VAL A 88 5.55 -5.90 -3.15
CA VAL A 88 6.35 -5.41 -2.04
C VAL A 88 7.78 -5.27 -2.51
N LEU A 89 8.42 -4.11 -2.27
CA LEU A 89 9.86 -3.94 -2.37
C LEU A 89 10.45 -3.89 -0.96
N SER A 90 11.63 -4.45 -0.78
CA SER A 90 12.30 -4.48 0.52
C SER A 90 13.82 -4.32 0.37
N ARG A 91 14.42 -3.51 1.24
CA ARG A 91 15.89 -3.44 1.39
C ARG A 91 16.47 -4.79 1.83
N TRP A 92 15.69 -5.56 2.58
CA TRP A 92 16.08 -6.85 3.12
C TRP A 92 15.50 -8.01 2.32
N PRO A 93 16.08 -9.19 2.41
CA PRO A 93 15.52 -10.37 1.75
C PRO A 93 14.03 -10.54 2.08
N VAL A 94 13.26 -10.95 1.08
CA VAL A 94 11.89 -11.39 1.25
C VAL A 94 11.91 -12.91 1.44
N GLY A 95 11.55 -13.34 2.65
CA GLY A 95 11.41 -14.77 2.97
C GLY A 95 10.10 -15.34 2.42
N GLU A 96 9.20 -15.76 3.30
CA GLU A 96 7.87 -16.23 2.91
C GLU A 96 7.02 -15.07 2.36
N HIS A 97 6.26 -15.33 1.30
CA HIS A 97 5.18 -14.46 0.85
C HIS A 97 3.93 -15.26 0.50
N ALA A 98 2.76 -14.64 0.59
CA ALA A 98 1.48 -15.26 0.31
C ALA A 98 0.49 -14.25 -0.27
N VAL A 99 -0.41 -14.72 -1.13
CA VAL A 99 -1.48 -13.93 -1.74
C VAL A 99 -2.82 -14.40 -1.19
N LEU A 100 -3.64 -13.47 -0.74
CA LEU A 100 -5.03 -13.68 -0.40
C LEU A 100 -5.92 -13.02 -1.46
N PRO A 101 -6.64 -13.78 -2.31
CA PRO A 101 -7.73 -13.24 -3.09
C PRO A 101 -8.80 -12.68 -2.16
N LEU A 102 -9.22 -11.43 -2.40
CA LEU A 102 -10.24 -10.79 -1.57
C LEU A 102 -11.64 -11.04 -2.14
N PRO A 103 -12.69 -11.04 -1.30
CA PRO A 103 -14.06 -11.01 -1.76
C PRO A 103 -14.25 -9.93 -2.83
N ALA A 104 -14.94 -10.24 -3.91
CA ALA A 104 -15.16 -9.33 -5.02
C ALA A 104 -16.65 -9.18 -5.30
N GLY A 105 -17.06 -7.97 -5.68
CA GLY A 105 -18.32 -7.74 -6.35
C GLY A 105 -18.22 -8.04 -7.85
N ASP A 106 -19.34 -8.03 -8.55
CA ASP A 106 -19.37 -8.21 -10.00
C ASP A 106 -18.51 -7.15 -10.71
N GLY A 107 -17.53 -7.60 -11.49
CA GLY A 107 -16.67 -6.74 -12.30
C GLY A 107 -15.54 -6.02 -11.52
N ASP A 108 -15.18 -6.47 -10.34
CA ASP A 108 -14.19 -5.81 -9.46
C ASP A 108 -12.72 -6.17 -9.75
N GLY A 109 -12.44 -6.97 -10.78
CA GLY A 109 -11.09 -7.15 -11.31
C GLY A 109 -10.08 -7.88 -10.41
N GLY A 110 -10.53 -8.82 -9.56
CA GLY A 110 -9.63 -9.73 -8.81
C GLY A 110 -8.75 -9.02 -7.78
N ARG A 111 -9.35 -8.32 -6.84
CA ARG A 111 -8.66 -7.67 -5.71
C ARG A 111 -7.93 -8.68 -4.84
N LEU A 112 -6.80 -8.27 -4.27
CA LEU A 112 -5.97 -9.15 -3.45
C LEU A 112 -5.22 -8.39 -2.36
N ALA A 113 -4.82 -9.12 -1.32
CA ALA A 113 -3.78 -8.73 -0.38
C ALA A 113 -2.53 -9.58 -0.60
N LEU A 114 -1.35 -8.97 -0.49
CA LEU A 114 -0.06 -9.63 -0.54
C LEU A 114 0.64 -9.49 0.81
N TYR A 115 1.02 -10.61 1.39
CA TYR A 115 1.91 -10.69 2.55
C TYR A 115 3.34 -10.96 2.09
N ALA A 116 4.31 -10.33 2.77
CA ALA A 116 5.73 -10.59 2.63
C ALA A 116 6.41 -10.52 4.01
N GLY A 117 7.08 -11.57 4.42
CA GLY A 117 7.95 -11.54 5.60
C GLY A 117 9.31 -10.97 5.23
N LEU A 118 9.64 -9.78 5.76
CA LEU A 118 10.90 -9.10 5.47
C LEU A 118 11.93 -9.46 6.53
N ASP A 119 13.07 -10.03 6.12
CA ASP A 119 14.12 -10.49 7.02
C ASP A 119 15.06 -9.31 7.39
N ALA A 120 14.55 -8.37 8.20
CA ALA A 120 15.31 -7.24 8.70
C ALA A 120 16.35 -7.66 9.76
N PRO A 121 17.42 -6.87 9.97
CA PRO A 121 18.42 -7.20 10.98
C PRO A 121 17.84 -7.34 12.38
N GLY A 122 17.96 -8.53 12.95
CA GLY A 122 17.50 -8.84 14.30
C GLY A 122 16.02 -9.18 14.47
N HIS A 123 15.19 -8.98 13.46
CA HIS A 123 13.76 -9.32 13.52
C HIS A 123 13.15 -9.47 12.12
N ARG A 124 12.02 -10.17 12.06
CA ARG A 124 11.19 -10.26 10.86
C ARG A 124 10.11 -9.20 10.93
N VAL A 125 9.86 -8.50 9.82
CA VAL A 125 8.75 -7.55 9.69
C VAL A 125 7.63 -8.21 8.88
N PRO A 126 6.46 -8.48 9.48
CA PRO A 126 5.28 -8.92 8.75
C PRO A 126 4.71 -7.74 7.95
N PHE A 127 4.86 -7.76 6.64
CA PHE A 127 4.50 -6.65 5.76
C PHE A 127 3.38 -7.04 4.81
N PHE A 128 2.35 -6.20 4.72
CA PHE A 128 1.19 -6.44 3.88
C PHE A 128 0.94 -5.27 2.95
N THR A 129 0.44 -5.55 1.75
CA THR A 129 -0.09 -4.54 0.85
C THR A 129 -1.39 -5.00 0.22
N VAL A 130 -2.36 -4.09 0.12
CA VAL A 130 -3.71 -4.38 -0.36
C VAL A 130 -4.18 -3.31 -1.35
N HIS A 131 -5.09 -3.69 -2.25
CA HIS A 131 -5.86 -2.76 -3.05
C HIS A 131 -7.32 -3.18 -3.04
N LEU A 132 -8.17 -2.40 -2.38
CA LEU A 132 -9.59 -2.69 -2.21
C LEU A 132 -10.42 -2.22 -3.42
N SER A 133 -11.70 -2.61 -3.43
CA SER A 133 -12.67 -2.24 -4.46
C SER A 133 -12.81 -0.74 -4.62
N SER A 134 -12.74 -0.24 -5.87
CA SER A 134 -12.70 1.20 -6.17
C SER A 134 -14.05 1.84 -6.44
N ALA A 135 -15.13 1.07 -6.65
CA ALA A 135 -16.44 1.64 -6.88
C ALA A 135 -16.93 2.42 -5.64
N THR A 136 -17.49 3.60 -5.86
CA THR A 136 -17.92 4.50 -4.77
C THR A 136 -19.01 3.90 -3.89
N ASP A 137 -19.86 3.04 -4.44
CA ASP A 137 -20.95 2.34 -3.79
C ASP A 137 -20.55 0.97 -3.21
N ALA A 138 -19.27 0.58 -3.28
CA ALA A 138 -18.77 -0.72 -2.86
C ALA A 138 -18.40 -0.81 -1.36
N SER A 139 -18.87 0.08 -0.48
CA SER A 139 -18.52 0.04 0.95
C SER A 139 -18.82 -1.31 1.60
N ALA A 140 -19.97 -1.93 1.29
CA ALA A 140 -20.30 -3.25 1.80
C ALA A 140 -19.31 -4.35 1.36
N VAL A 141 -18.79 -4.26 0.12
CA VAL A 141 -17.76 -5.17 -0.39
C VAL A 141 -16.43 -4.90 0.32
N ARG A 142 -16.03 -3.63 0.46
CA ARG A 142 -14.83 -3.24 1.20
C ARG A 142 -14.87 -3.68 2.66
N CYS A 143 -16.03 -3.64 3.33
CA CYS A 143 -16.19 -4.19 4.68
C CYS A 143 -15.90 -5.70 4.72
N GLN A 144 -16.32 -6.48 3.72
CA GLN A 144 -15.99 -7.90 3.62
C GLN A 144 -14.48 -8.09 3.32
N GLN A 145 -13.91 -7.26 2.45
CA GLN A 145 -12.49 -7.30 2.11
C GLN A 145 -11.59 -7.00 3.30
N VAL A 146 -11.91 -5.97 4.10
CA VAL A 146 -11.13 -5.65 5.30
C VAL A 146 -11.31 -6.69 6.40
N THR A 147 -12.45 -7.38 6.47
CA THR A 147 -12.65 -8.52 7.37
C THR A 147 -11.68 -9.65 7.00
N ALA A 148 -11.66 -10.07 5.73
CA ALA A 148 -10.74 -11.09 5.25
C ALA A 148 -9.26 -10.68 5.42
N LEU A 149 -8.95 -9.39 5.17
CA LEU A 149 -7.61 -8.84 5.39
C LEU A 149 -7.22 -8.90 6.87
N ALA A 150 -8.10 -8.55 7.81
CA ALA A 150 -7.85 -8.60 9.24
C ALA A 150 -7.53 -10.02 9.72
N GLU A 151 -8.29 -11.02 9.25
CA GLU A 151 -8.03 -12.43 9.50
C GLU A 151 -6.67 -12.87 8.92
N PHE A 152 -6.34 -12.42 7.72
CA PHE A 152 -5.06 -12.72 7.08
C PHE A 152 -3.87 -12.10 7.82
N VAL A 153 -4.03 -10.87 8.32
CA VAL A 153 -3.04 -10.22 9.18
C VAL A 153 -2.85 -11.00 10.48
N ALA A 154 -3.93 -11.42 11.14
CA ALA A 154 -3.86 -12.23 12.35
C ALA A 154 -3.16 -13.58 12.14
N GLN A 155 -3.39 -14.21 10.97
CA GLN A 155 -2.76 -15.51 10.63
C GLN A 155 -1.27 -15.39 10.30
N ARG A 156 -0.83 -14.29 9.70
CA ARG A 156 0.52 -14.11 9.14
C ARG A 156 1.38 -13.11 9.93
N GLY A 157 0.78 -12.31 10.83
CA GLY A 157 1.48 -11.32 11.64
C GLY A 157 2.55 -11.92 12.56
N GLY A 158 2.33 -13.17 13.01
CA GLY A 158 3.28 -13.89 13.84
C GLY A 158 3.43 -13.30 15.25
N ASP A 159 4.22 -14.00 16.08
CA ASP A 159 4.53 -13.59 17.46
C ASP A 159 5.88 -12.86 17.57
N GLY A 160 6.35 -12.30 16.45
CA GLY A 160 7.64 -11.60 16.40
C GLY A 160 7.64 -10.26 17.14
N PRO A 161 8.81 -9.70 17.44
CA PRO A 161 8.91 -8.43 18.18
C PRO A 161 8.50 -7.21 17.35
N PHE A 162 8.47 -7.31 16.02
CA PHE A 162 8.01 -6.23 15.15
C PHE A 162 6.53 -6.45 14.77
N PRO A 163 5.67 -5.44 14.99
CA PRO A 163 4.25 -5.56 14.70
C PRO A 163 3.97 -5.68 13.20
N PRO A 164 2.81 -6.24 12.80
CA PRO A 164 2.36 -6.18 11.41
C PRO A 164 2.26 -4.76 10.90
N VAL A 165 2.74 -4.54 9.66
CA VAL A 165 2.62 -3.30 8.92
C VAL A 165 1.72 -3.55 7.71
N VAL A 166 0.58 -2.89 7.66
CA VAL A 166 -0.38 -3.03 6.55
C VAL A 166 -0.42 -1.75 5.74
N THR A 167 -0.16 -1.86 4.46
CA THR A 167 -0.13 -0.74 3.51
C THR A 167 -1.18 -0.94 2.44
N GLY A 168 -1.66 0.13 1.79
CA GLY A 168 -2.50 -0.07 0.63
C GLY A 168 -3.40 1.10 0.27
N ASP A 169 -4.00 0.93 -0.91
CA ASP A 169 -5.13 1.73 -1.38
C ASP A 169 -6.43 1.06 -0.93
N PHE A 170 -7.09 1.69 0.03
CA PHE A 170 -8.34 1.21 0.60
C PHE A 170 -9.56 1.69 -0.19
N ASN A 171 -9.38 2.65 -1.12
CA ASN A 171 -10.49 3.28 -1.85
C ASN A 171 -11.63 3.75 -0.94
N ALA A 172 -11.29 4.13 0.29
CA ALA A 172 -12.21 4.44 1.38
C ALA A 172 -11.73 5.67 2.16
N TRP A 173 -12.65 6.52 2.57
CA TRP A 173 -12.33 7.73 3.32
C TRP A 173 -11.99 7.40 4.78
N PRO A 174 -11.26 8.28 5.51
CA PRO A 174 -10.80 7.99 6.87
C PRO A 174 -11.91 7.73 7.89
N ASP A 175 -13.11 8.25 7.65
CA ASP A 175 -14.29 8.10 8.51
C ASP A 175 -15.29 7.05 8.01
N SER A 176 -14.96 6.29 6.96
CA SER A 176 -15.80 5.22 6.43
C SER A 176 -15.81 3.99 7.34
N ASP A 177 -16.86 3.18 7.22
CA ASP A 177 -17.07 2.01 8.06
C ASP A 177 -15.96 0.97 7.88
N GLU A 178 -15.50 0.72 6.65
CA GLU A 178 -14.42 -0.23 6.36
C GLU A 178 -13.09 0.17 7.00
N VAL A 179 -12.76 1.47 7.05
CA VAL A 179 -11.54 1.97 7.71
C VAL A 179 -11.67 1.85 9.23
N ARG A 180 -12.83 2.19 9.80
CA ARG A 180 -13.10 2.01 11.23
C ARG A 180 -13.07 0.55 11.64
N LEU A 181 -13.70 -0.31 10.83
CA LEU A 181 -13.78 -1.76 11.05
C LEU A 181 -12.38 -2.38 11.06
N PHE A 182 -11.55 -2.04 10.07
CA PHE A 182 -10.18 -2.53 9.99
C PHE A 182 -9.30 -2.05 11.15
N GLY A 183 -9.42 -0.78 11.53
CA GLY A 183 -8.65 -0.20 12.63
C GLY A 183 -8.98 -0.81 14.00
N GLY A 184 -10.24 -1.19 14.23
CA GLY A 184 -10.68 -1.92 15.43
C GLY A 184 -10.72 -1.13 16.74
N TYR A 185 -10.30 0.13 16.77
CA TYR A 185 -10.30 0.97 17.99
C TYR A 185 -11.44 2.00 18.02
N ARG A 186 -12.15 2.18 16.91
CA ARG A 186 -13.34 3.07 16.81
C ARG A 186 -14.64 2.29 16.64
N THR A 187 -14.54 0.97 16.43
CA THR A 187 -15.65 0.01 16.39
C THR A 187 -15.13 -1.38 16.71
N ALA A 188 -16.00 -2.38 16.88
CA ALA A 188 -15.56 -3.75 17.15
C ALA A 188 -14.78 -4.31 15.94
N PRO A 189 -13.54 -4.79 16.14
CA PRO A 189 -12.74 -5.36 15.06
C PRO A 189 -13.30 -6.70 14.57
N PRO A 190 -13.05 -7.10 13.30
CA PRO A 190 -13.42 -8.42 12.80
C PRO A 190 -12.73 -9.55 13.57
N VAL A 191 -11.47 -9.34 13.96
CA VAL A 191 -10.71 -10.27 14.80
C VAL A 191 -10.68 -9.72 16.23
N PRO A 192 -11.27 -10.42 17.22
CA PRO A 192 -11.34 -9.95 18.59
C PRO A 192 -9.95 -9.59 19.16
N GLY A 193 -9.81 -8.38 19.67
CA GLY A 193 -8.57 -7.88 20.29
C GLY A 193 -7.55 -7.30 19.30
N GLN A 194 -7.75 -7.44 17.98
CA GLN A 194 -6.86 -6.81 17.00
C GLN A 194 -7.13 -5.31 16.93
N VAL A 195 -6.07 -4.52 17.01
CA VAL A 195 -6.10 -3.06 16.82
C VAL A 195 -5.00 -2.68 15.85
N LEU A 196 -5.35 -1.94 14.81
CA LEU A 196 -4.44 -1.44 13.79
C LEU A 196 -4.61 0.07 13.69
N ILE A 197 -3.64 0.83 14.19
CA ILE A 197 -3.70 2.29 14.19
C ILE A 197 -3.28 2.83 12.83
N ASP A 198 -4.08 3.72 12.29
CA ASP A 198 -3.71 4.51 11.11
C ASP A 198 -2.53 5.42 11.44
N ALA A 199 -1.42 5.26 10.73
CA ALA A 199 -0.22 6.08 10.96
C ALA A 199 -0.49 7.57 10.79
N TRP A 200 -1.52 7.97 10.05
CA TRP A 200 -1.90 9.38 9.89
C TRP A 200 -2.42 10.01 11.18
N ASP A 201 -2.88 9.24 12.16
CA ASP A 201 -3.26 9.73 13.48
C ASP A 201 -2.05 10.35 14.25
N PHE A 202 -0.83 10.10 13.78
CA PHE A 202 0.43 10.68 14.29
C PHE A 202 0.95 11.85 13.44
N ALA A 203 0.18 12.32 12.45
CA ALA A 203 0.58 13.44 11.61
C ALA A 203 0.59 14.75 12.39
N GLU A 204 1.44 15.67 11.93
CA GLU A 204 1.38 17.07 12.43
C GLU A 204 -0.01 17.65 12.17
N PRO A 205 -0.57 18.41 13.14
CA PRO A 205 -1.87 19.03 12.97
C PRO A 205 -1.94 19.90 11.71
N GLY A 206 -2.94 19.65 10.86
CA GLY A 206 -3.14 20.39 9.61
C GLY A 206 -2.25 19.92 8.43
N ALA A 207 -1.50 18.85 8.59
CA ALA A 207 -0.74 18.26 7.47
C ALA A 207 -1.68 17.89 6.30
N PRO A 208 -1.33 18.20 5.05
CA PRO A 208 -2.15 17.88 3.90
C PRO A 208 -2.21 16.36 3.69
N SER A 209 -3.41 15.75 3.85
CA SER A 209 -3.57 14.30 3.90
C SER A 209 -4.03 13.65 2.60
N ALA A 210 -4.68 14.40 1.68
CA ALA A 210 -5.29 13.83 0.49
C ALA A 210 -4.28 13.10 -0.39
N THR A 211 -4.46 11.80 -0.61
CA THR A 211 -3.67 11.01 -1.54
C THR A 211 -4.30 10.98 -2.94
N TRP A 212 -5.61 11.04 -3.02
CA TRP A 212 -6.39 11.38 -4.21
C TRP A 212 -6.65 12.89 -4.18
N ASP A 213 -5.91 13.66 -4.99
CA ASP A 213 -5.88 15.13 -4.89
C ASP A 213 -6.21 15.80 -6.21
N LEU A 214 -7.24 16.63 -6.24
CA LEU A 214 -7.69 17.36 -7.44
C LEU A 214 -6.62 18.33 -8.02
N ARG A 215 -5.54 18.61 -7.31
CA ARG A 215 -4.39 19.34 -7.87
C ARG A 215 -3.58 18.49 -8.85
N ASN A 216 -3.70 17.16 -8.77
CA ASN A 216 -3.08 16.25 -9.73
C ASN A 216 -3.87 16.28 -11.04
N PRO A 217 -3.25 16.58 -12.20
CA PRO A 217 -3.95 16.69 -13.48
C PRO A 217 -4.62 15.37 -13.92
N TYR A 218 -4.16 14.21 -13.43
CA TYR A 218 -4.79 12.93 -13.71
C TYR A 218 -6.09 12.72 -12.91
N VAL A 219 -6.27 13.46 -11.83
CA VAL A 219 -7.43 13.42 -10.92
C VAL A 219 -8.37 14.60 -11.16
N ALA A 220 -7.88 15.74 -11.62
CA ALA A 220 -8.59 17.02 -11.70
C ALA A 220 -9.94 16.99 -12.45
N GLY A 221 -10.17 16.03 -13.33
CA GLY A 221 -11.43 15.86 -14.07
C GLY A 221 -12.39 14.82 -13.45
N THR A 222 -12.04 14.23 -12.31
CA THR A 222 -12.85 13.21 -11.66
C THR A 222 -13.92 13.82 -10.77
N PHE A 223 -14.95 13.01 -10.46
CA PHE A 223 -16.06 13.42 -9.60
C PHE A 223 -15.73 13.07 -8.15
N GLY A 224 -15.53 14.05 -7.31
CA GLY A 224 -15.26 13.85 -5.89
C GLY A 224 -14.29 14.88 -5.31
N PRO A 225 -14.22 15.02 -3.97
CA PRO A 225 -13.28 15.90 -3.30
C PRO A 225 -11.87 15.29 -3.26
N SER A 226 -10.88 16.15 -2.96
CA SER A 226 -9.56 15.66 -2.53
C SER A 226 -9.69 14.93 -1.19
N VAL A 227 -9.20 13.68 -1.13
CA VAL A 227 -9.36 12.80 0.03
C VAL A 227 -8.18 11.83 0.16
N ARG A 228 -7.92 11.38 1.38
CA ARG A 228 -6.98 10.30 1.63
C ARG A 228 -7.68 8.96 1.50
N ILE A 229 -7.13 8.07 0.67
CA ILE A 229 -7.61 6.71 0.45
C ILE A 229 -6.49 5.67 0.56
N ASP A 230 -5.23 6.12 0.69
CA ASP A 230 -4.07 5.28 0.90
C ASP A 230 -3.64 5.34 2.37
N TYR A 231 -3.26 4.19 2.93
CA TYR A 231 -3.03 4.03 4.36
C TYR A 231 -1.79 3.20 4.66
N VAL A 232 -1.21 3.48 5.83
CA VAL A 232 -0.30 2.59 6.53
C VAL A 232 -0.88 2.38 7.93
N PHE A 233 -1.20 1.12 8.25
CA PHE A 233 -1.66 0.72 9.56
C PHE A 233 -0.58 -0.07 10.29
N VAL A 234 -0.47 0.13 11.60
CA VAL A 234 0.45 -0.60 12.48
C VAL A 234 -0.25 -0.97 13.79
N GLU A 235 0.11 -2.09 14.39
CA GLU A 235 -0.38 -2.38 15.74
C GLU A 235 0.20 -1.37 16.75
N PRO A 236 -0.57 -1.02 17.81
CA PRO A 236 -0.10 -0.10 18.81
C PRO A 236 1.07 -0.72 19.59
N THR A 237 2.20 -0.01 19.62
CA THR A 237 3.36 -0.37 20.41
C THR A 237 3.58 0.64 21.51
N GLY A 238 4.15 0.22 22.63
CA GLY A 238 4.54 1.13 23.71
C GLY A 238 5.53 2.18 23.20
N ARG A 239 5.61 3.31 23.91
CA ARG A 239 6.57 4.38 23.61
C ARG A 239 7.99 3.83 23.60
N GLY A 240 8.70 3.99 22.48
CA GLY A 240 10.03 3.40 22.29
C GLY A 240 10.04 1.94 21.80
N GLY A 241 8.86 1.33 21.55
CA GLY A 241 8.75 -0.01 20.95
C GLY A 241 9.06 -0.04 19.46
N LEU A 242 9.40 -1.22 18.96
CA LEU A 242 9.53 -1.46 17.53
C LEU A 242 8.21 -1.15 16.82
N GLY A 243 8.27 -0.57 15.63
CA GLY A 243 7.08 -0.20 14.86
C GLY A 243 6.37 1.06 15.34
N HIS A 244 6.84 1.75 16.41
CA HIS A 244 6.25 3.03 16.81
C HIS A 244 6.38 4.08 15.71
N VAL A 245 5.26 4.77 15.38
CA VAL A 245 5.23 5.81 14.35
C VAL A 245 6.00 7.06 14.83
N ARG A 246 7.05 7.42 14.12
CA ARG A 246 7.88 8.60 14.38
C ARG A 246 7.45 9.81 13.55
N GLY A 247 6.82 9.57 12.43
CA GLY A 247 6.32 10.61 11.55
C GLY A 247 5.63 10.03 10.32
N VAL A 248 4.73 10.82 9.76
CA VAL A 248 3.99 10.48 8.55
C VAL A 248 3.86 11.69 7.65
N ARG A 249 3.94 11.49 6.34
CA ARG A 249 3.78 12.55 5.34
C ARG A 249 3.42 11.99 3.97
N ARG A 250 3.00 12.86 3.07
CA ARG A 250 2.86 12.53 1.64
C ARG A 250 4.18 12.72 0.90
N ALA A 251 4.27 12.08 -0.27
CA ALA A 251 5.33 12.30 -1.24
C ALA A 251 4.83 11.98 -2.65
N GLY A 252 5.61 12.33 -3.69
CA GLY A 252 5.18 12.12 -5.07
C GLY A 252 3.93 12.90 -5.48
N ASP A 253 3.60 13.95 -4.72
CA ASP A 253 2.42 14.81 -4.85
C ASP A 253 2.68 16.06 -5.70
N GLY A 254 3.61 15.95 -6.64
CA GLY A 254 3.99 16.97 -7.61
C GLY A 254 4.77 16.37 -8.78
N PRO A 255 4.94 17.15 -9.87
CA PRO A 255 5.65 16.67 -11.05
C PRO A 255 7.16 16.53 -10.83
N VAL A 256 7.75 15.48 -11.40
CA VAL A 256 9.19 15.25 -11.48
C VAL A 256 9.61 15.39 -12.94
N GLY A 257 10.47 16.37 -13.24
CA GLY A 257 10.83 16.66 -14.63
C GLY A 257 9.64 17.02 -15.53
N GLY A 258 8.58 17.63 -14.97
CA GLY A 258 7.36 17.97 -15.68
C GLY A 258 6.35 16.84 -15.82
N VAL A 259 6.62 15.65 -15.27
CA VAL A 259 5.73 14.47 -15.32
C VAL A 259 5.23 14.13 -13.93
N TRP A 260 3.91 14.06 -13.74
CA TRP A 260 3.34 13.52 -12.50
C TRP A 260 3.57 12.00 -12.45
N PRO A 261 4.10 11.48 -11.32
CA PRO A 261 4.44 10.05 -11.24
C PRO A 261 3.23 9.12 -11.38
N THR A 262 2.12 9.45 -10.72
CA THR A 262 0.88 8.67 -10.71
C THR A 262 -0.29 9.60 -10.36
N ASP A 263 -1.51 9.10 -10.39
CA ASP A 263 -2.72 9.81 -9.95
C ASP A 263 -2.86 9.85 -8.42
N HIS A 264 -2.11 9.03 -7.67
CA HIS A 264 -2.05 9.06 -6.21
C HIS A 264 -0.78 9.73 -5.69
N ALA A 265 -0.86 10.38 -4.53
CA ALA A 265 0.30 10.68 -3.70
C ALA A 265 0.66 9.46 -2.84
N ALA A 266 1.95 9.22 -2.65
CA ALA A 266 2.43 8.20 -1.72
C ALA A 266 2.20 8.63 -0.26
N VAL A 267 1.97 7.66 0.64
CA VAL A 267 2.09 7.84 2.09
C VAL A 267 3.44 7.29 2.55
N VAL A 268 4.19 8.10 3.27
CA VAL A 268 5.51 7.77 3.81
C VAL A 268 5.43 7.80 5.32
N VAL A 269 5.85 6.71 5.96
CA VAL A 269 5.84 6.56 7.43
C VAL A 269 7.23 6.18 7.90
N ASP A 270 7.75 6.88 8.88
CA ASP A 270 8.97 6.52 9.59
C ASP A 270 8.60 5.81 10.90
N LEU A 271 9.01 4.54 11.01
CA LEU A 271 8.77 3.65 12.16
C LEU A 271 10.06 3.45 12.95
N SER A 272 9.94 3.24 14.28
CA SER A 272 11.07 2.79 15.11
C SER A 272 11.50 1.38 14.71
N ASP A 273 12.76 1.18 14.42
CA ASP A 273 13.41 -0.09 14.11
C ASP A 273 14.44 -0.52 15.19
N GLU A 274 14.58 0.29 16.23
CA GLU A 274 15.39 0.02 17.40
C GLU A 274 14.54 0.20 18.67
N LEU A 275 14.79 -0.65 19.67
CA LEU A 275 14.22 -0.47 21.00
C LEU A 275 14.93 0.71 21.67
N THR A 276 14.21 1.81 21.87
CA THR A 276 14.70 2.90 22.73
C THR A 276 14.23 2.65 24.14
N VAL A 277 15.16 2.41 25.06
CA VAL A 277 14.83 2.41 26.50
C VAL A 277 14.34 3.82 26.84
N PRO A 278 13.13 4.00 27.41
CA PRO A 278 12.72 5.32 27.89
C PRO A 278 13.77 5.81 28.89
N SER A 279 14.34 6.97 28.70
CA SER A 279 15.04 7.67 29.77
C SER A 279 13.97 8.11 30.76
N ASP A 280 14.07 7.57 31.99
CA ASP A 280 13.23 7.91 33.14
C ASP A 280 13.15 9.43 33.40
#